data_aaf47b70b349cea4223cfcc25d0c4955
#
_entry.id   aaf47b70b349cea4223cfcc25d0c4955
#
_cell.length_a   1.000
_cell.length_b   1.000
_cell.length_c   1.000
_cell.angle_alpha   90.00
_cell.angle_beta   90.00
_cell.angle_gamma   90.00
#
_symmetry.space_group_name_H-M   'P 1'
#
loop_
_entity.id
_entity.type
_entity.pdbx_description
1 polymer ?
#
loop_
_entity_poly.entity_id
_entity_poly.type
_entity_poly.pdbx_seq_one_letter_code
_entity_poly.pdbx_strand_id
1 'polypeptide(L)'
;AAVSNCSLKIKKGSITGIIGPNGSGKTTLFNLIAGNLKPNEGNVYLYNEDITGAPSHQLFSKGLLRTFQIAHEFTNLTVLENLMMVPGGQSGEKLMNAWFKPKLVQEQEQTIKQKAMEVIKFLNLTHLERELAGNLSGGQKKLLELGRTMMVDAKVVLLDEVAAGVNRTLLKEISKAILRLNKEQGYTFCMIEHDIDFISRMCNPVIVMSEGSVLFEGTVEEVKSNEQVIESYLGRRTDIKKGGN
;
A
#
# COMPACT_ATOMS: atom_id res chain seq x y z
N ALA A 1 16.32 -12.41 -14.74
CA ALA A 1 15.59 -12.23 -13.48
C ALA A 1 14.97 -10.83 -13.48
N ALA A 2 13.75 -10.67 -12.96
CA ALA A 2 13.10 -9.36 -12.89
C ALA A 2 13.61 -8.52 -11.71
N VAL A 3 14.12 -9.18 -10.68
CA VAL A 3 14.85 -8.61 -9.54
C VAL A 3 16.12 -9.42 -9.35
N SER A 4 17.27 -8.77 -9.28
CA SER A 4 18.57 -9.41 -9.15
C SER A 4 19.49 -8.53 -8.32
N ASN A 5 20.17 -9.11 -7.33
CA ASN A 5 21.09 -8.38 -6.43
C ASN A 5 20.46 -7.12 -5.79
N CYS A 6 19.16 -7.21 -5.46
CA CYS A 6 18.41 -6.09 -4.89
C CYS A 6 18.42 -6.21 -3.35
N SER A 7 19.13 -5.30 -2.69
CA SER A 7 19.12 -5.17 -1.23
C SER A 7 18.71 -3.76 -0.86
N LEU A 8 17.69 -3.63 -0.02
CA LEU A 8 17.19 -2.34 0.45
C LEU A 8 16.65 -2.45 1.89
N LYS A 9 16.51 -1.33 2.55
CA LYS A 9 15.92 -1.24 3.90
C LYS A 9 14.85 -0.16 3.93
N ILE A 10 13.69 -0.49 4.47
CA ILE A 10 12.62 0.47 4.74
C ILE A 10 12.64 0.75 6.24
N LYS A 11 12.91 2.01 6.60
CA LYS A 11 13.00 2.42 8.00
C LYS A 11 11.59 2.48 8.62
N LYS A 12 11.45 1.94 9.83
CA LYS A 12 10.19 2.05 10.59
C LYS A 12 9.77 3.51 10.74
N GLY A 13 8.51 3.82 10.46
CA GLY A 13 7.95 5.16 10.54
C GLY A 13 8.36 6.08 9.38
N SER A 14 9.03 5.57 8.33
CA SER A 14 9.29 6.35 7.11
C SER A 14 8.14 6.23 6.11
N ILE A 15 8.09 7.18 5.19
CA ILE A 15 7.37 7.08 3.92
C ILE A 15 8.44 6.99 2.83
N THR A 16 8.73 5.77 2.38
CA THR A 16 9.78 5.48 1.39
C THR A 16 9.17 5.40 0.00
N GLY A 17 9.73 6.13 -0.96
CA GLY A 17 9.35 6.05 -2.36
C GLY A 17 10.24 5.08 -3.14
N ILE A 18 9.65 4.29 -4.03
CA ILE A 18 10.40 3.48 -5.01
C ILE A 18 10.03 3.97 -6.41
N ILE A 19 11.01 4.46 -7.13
CA ILE A 19 10.86 4.93 -8.50
C ILE A 19 11.81 4.17 -9.43
N GLY A 20 11.66 4.38 -10.72
CA GLY A 20 12.52 3.77 -11.74
C GLY A 20 11.75 3.56 -13.03
N PRO A 21 12.44 3.32 -14.15
CA PRO A 21 11.81 3.10 -15.45
C PRO A 21 10.90 1.87 -15.45
N ASN A 22 10.02 1.77 -16.45
CA ASN A 22 9.17 0.59 -16.62
C ASN A 22 10.04 -0.66 -16.82
N GLY A 23 9.67 -1.76 -16.17
CA GLY A 23 10.44 -3.01 -16.21
C GLY A 23 11.69 -3.01 -15.31
N SER A 24 11.92 -2.00 -14.45
CA SER A 24 13.02 -2.01 -13.50
C SER A 24 12.85 -2.97 -12.31
N GLY A 25 11.72 -3.68 -12.22
CA GLY A 25 11.50 -4.71 -11.20
C GLY A 25 10.67 -4.27 -9.99
N LYS A 26 10.19 -3.02 -9.90
CA LYS A 26 9.44 -2.46 -8.74
C LYS A 26 8.25 -3.32 -8.33
N THR A 27 7.35 -3.61 -9.25
CA THR A 27 6.16 -4.43 -8.99
C THR A 27 6.51 -5.86 -8.60
N THR A 28 7.58 -6.42 -9.20
CA THR A 28 8.09 -7.75 -8.82
C THR A 28 8.64 -7.72 -7.40
N LEU A 29 9.38 -6.69 -7.02
CA LEU A 29 9.87 -6.49 -5.66
C LEU A 29 8.70 -6.42 -4.66
N PHE A 30 7.66 -5.64 -4.95
CA PHE A 30 6.46 -5.61 -4.10
C PHE A 30 5.76 -6.97 -4.00
N ASN A 31 5.69 -7.73 -5.10
CA ASN A 31 5.14 -9.08 -5.09
C ASN A 31 5.94 -10.03 -4.19
N LEU A 32 7.27 -9.91 -4.18
CA LEU A 32 8.16 -10.70 -3.31
C LEU A 32 7.97 -10.31 -1.84
N ILE A 33 7.94 -9.02 -1.52
CA ILE A 33 7.74 -8.52 -0.15
C ILE A 33 6.35 -8.88 0.37
N ALA A 34 5.31 -8.78 -0.47
CA ALA A 34 3.92 -9.06 -0.10
C ALA A 34 3.56 -10.55 -0.10
N GLY A 35 4.50 -11.45 -0.39
CA GLY A 35 4.27 -12.89 -0.38
C GLY A 35 3.42 -13.42 -1.56
N ASN A 36 3.24 -12.61 -2.61
CA ASN A 36 2.56 -13.02 -3.85
C ASN A 36 3.50 -13.81 -4.79
N LEU A 37 4.81 -13.64 -4.61
CA LEU A 37 5.86 -14.40 -5.28
C LEU A 37 6.87 -14.89 -4.24
N LYS A 38 7.46 -16.06 -4.48
CA LYS A 38 8.59 -16.55 -3.68
C LYS A 38 9.91 -16.14 -4.35
N PRO A 39 10.89 -15.61 -3.61
CA PRO A 39 12.22 -15.39 -4.15
C PRO A 39 12.91 -16.73 -4.43
N ASN A 40 13.72 -16.78 -5.49
CA ASN A 40 14.58 -17.92 -5.76
C ASN A 40 15.77 -17.95 -4.79
N GLU A 41 16.29 -16.77 -4.46
CA GLU A 41 17.41 -16.54 -3.54
C GLU A 41 17.19 -15.25 -2.75
N GLY A 42 17.90 -15.12 -1.63
CA GLY A 42 17.76 -13.95 -0.76
C GLY A 42 16.61 -14.08 0.24
N ASN A 43 16.51 -13.09 1.13
CA ASN A 43 15.59 -13.12 2.25
C ASN A 43 14.83 -11.81 2.37
N VAL A 44 13.61 -11.89 2.92
CA VAL A 44 12.77 -10.75 3.29
C VAL A 44 12.57 -10.77 4.79
N TYR A 45 12.86 -9.65 5.45
CA TYR A 45 12.69 -9.52 6.89
C TYR A 45 11.65 -8.43 7.22
N LEU A 46 10.73 -8.74 8.11
CA LEU A 46 9.86 -7.76 8.75
C LEU A 46 10.34 -7.55 10.18
N TYR A 47 10.88 -6.37 10.45
CA TYR A 47 11.67 -6.13 11.65
C TYR A 47 12.86 -7.12 11.72
N ASN A 48 12.91 -8.00 12.70
CA ASN A 48 13.94 -9.02 12.83
C ASN A 48 13.44 -10.43 12.51
N GLU A 49 12.22 -10.54 11.99
CA GLU A 49 11.59 -11.83 11.66
C GLU A 49 11.79 -12.13 10.17
N ASP A 50 12.28 -13.31 9.85
CA ASP A 50 12.33 -13.81 8.46
C ASP A 50 10.91 -14.17 8.00
N ILE A 51 10.45 -13.46 6.96
CA ILE A 51 9.14 -13.65 6.33
C ILE A 51 9.26 -14.15 4.90
N THR A 52 10.42 -14.64 4.51
CA THR A 52 10.72 -15.08 3.14
C THR A 52 9.74 -16.13 2.65
N GLY A 53 9.03 -15.82 1.58
CA GLY A 53 8.05 -16.73 0.99
C GLY A 53 6.81 -17.01 1.86
N ALA A 54 6.62 -16.29 2.95
CA ALA A 54 5.39 -16.37 3.74
C ALA A 54 4.20 -15.90 2.88
N PRO A 55 3.06 -16.61 2.91
CA PRO A 55 1.90 -16.24 2.12
C PRO A 55 1.25 -14.95 2.65
N SER A 56 0.59 -14.21 1.76
CA SER A 56 0.01 -12.88 2.05
C SER A 56 -0.93 -12.84 3.28
N HIS A 57 -1.70 -13.91 3.53
CA HIS A 57 -2.58 -13.96 4.71
C HIS A 57 -1.80 -14.01 6.04
N GLN A 58 -0.62 -14.65 6.07
CA GLN A 58 0.24 -14.62 7.26
C GLN A 58 0.92 -13.25 7.41
N LEU A 59 1.32 -12.61 6.32
CA LEU A 59 1.88 -11.26 6.33
C LEU A 59 0.85 -10.24 6.82
N PHE A 60 -0.42 -10.40 6.41
CA PHE A 60 -1.53 -9.62 6.89
C PHE A 60 -1.65 -9.69 8.43
N SER A 61 -1.60 -10.88 9.02
CA SER A 61 -1.65 -11.05 10.49
C SER A 61 -0.42 -10.47 11.21
N LYS A 62 0.71 -10.30 10.52
CA LYS A 62 1.92 -9.64 11.03
C LYS A 62 1.91 -8.12 10.84
N GLY A 63 0.87 -7.57 10.21
CA GLY A 63 0.69 -6.14 9.96
C GLY A 63 1.45 -5.62 8.72
N LEU A 64 1.84 -6.50 7.79
CA LEU A 64 2.34 -6.12 6.47
C LEU A 64 1.22 -6.25 5.44
N LEU A 65 0.78 -5.13 4.89
CA LEU A 65 -0.31 -5.07 3.93
C LEU A 65 0.17 -4.46 2.61
N ARG A 66 -0.40 -4.94 1.51
CA ARG A 66 -0.29 -4.29 0.21
C ARG A 66 -1.66 -3.83 -0.24
N THR A 67 -1.73 -2.59 -0.70
CA THR A 67 -2.95 -1.97 -1.20
C THR A 67 -2.79 -1.55 -2.66
N PHE A 68 -3.90 -1.27 -3.31
CA PHE A 68 -4.04 -0.66 -4.64
C PHE A 68 -3.78 -1.52 -5.88
N GLN A 69 -3.26 -2.75 -5.77
CA GLN A 69 -3.14 -3.58 -6.96
C GLN A 69 -4.44 -4.32 -7.33
N ILE A 70 -5.35 -4.48 -6.36
CA ILE A 70 -6.69 -5.01 -6.57
C ILE A 70 -7.61 -4.33 -5.54
N ALA A 71 -8.18 -3.20 -5.92
CA ALA A 71 -9.29 -2.63 -5.17
C ALA A 71 -10.51 -3.55 -5.35
N HIS A 72 -10.55 -4.65 -4.61
CA HIS A 72 -11.75 -5.46 -4.47
C HIS A 72 -12.53 -4.95 -3.27
N GLU A 73 -13.05 -3.74 -3.42
CA GLU A 73 -14.18 -3.37 -2.59
C GLU A 73 -15.33 -4.33 -2.91
N PHE A 74 -16.04 -4.74 -1.88
CA PHE A 74 -17.31 -5.43 -2.07
C PHE A 74 -18.33 -4.41 -2.59
N THR A 75 -18.48 -4.36 -3.90
CA THR A 75 -19.26 -3.32 -4.60
C THR A 75 -20.69 -3.20 -4.13
N ASN A 76 -21.28 -4.31 -3.68
CA ASN A 76 -22.66 -4.43 -3.19
C ASN A 76 -22.80 -4.19 -1.67
N LEU A 77 -21.69 -3.92 -0.97
CA LEU A 77 -21.70 -3.52 0.43
C LEU A 77 -21.48 -2.01 0.55
N THR A 78 -22.02 -1.44 1.61
CA THR A 78 -21.78 -0.03 1.96
C THR A 78 -20.34 0.22 2.36
N VAL A 79 -19.92 1.48 2.41
CA VAL A 79 -18.59 1.88 2.92
C VAL A 79 -18.37 1.34 4.34
N LEU A 80 -19.37 1.48 5.21
CA LEU A 80 -19.32 0.96 6.57
C LEU A 80 -19.11 -0.56 6.60
N GLU A 81 -19.94 -1.31 5.87
CA GLU A 81 -19.86 -2.77 5.82
C GLU A 81 -18.52 -3.25 5.24
N ASN A 82 -18.00 -2.57 4.22
CA ASN A 82 -16.68 -2.87 3.66
C ASN A 82 -15.56 -2.77 4.70
N LEU A 83 -15.64 -1.82 5.62
CA LEU A 83 -14.67 -1.70 6.71
C LEU A 83 -14.92 -2.76 7.77
N MET A 84 -16.16 -3.03 8.14
CA MET A 84 -16.51 -4.02 9.16
C MET A 84 -16.12 -5.45 8.80
N MET A 85 -16.03 -5.76 7.50
CA MET A 85 -15.62 -7.07 7.00
C MET A 85 -14.10 -7.36 7.11
N VAL A 86 -13.27 -6.35 7.39
CA VAL A 86 -11.82 -6.49 7.35
C VAL A 86 -11.22 -7.23 8.54
N PRO A 87 -11.63 -6.96 9.80
CA PRO A 87 -11.07 -7.66 10.96
C PRO A 87 -11.41 -9.15 10.90
N GLY A 88 -10.38 -10.00 10.90
CA GLY A 88 -10.56 -11.45 10.93
C GLY A 88 -10.86 -11.99 12.34
N GLY A 89 -11.29 -13.25 12.40
CA GLY A 89 -11.52 -13.94 13.67
C GLY A 89 -12.76 -13.44 14.42
N GLN A 90 -13.73 -12.89 13.70
CA GLN A 90 -14.98 -12.45 14.30
C GLN A 90 -15.76 -13.65 14.86
N SER A 91 -16.27 -13.50 16.06
CA SER A 91 -17.00 -14.59 16.74
C SER A 91 -18.23 -15.05 15.98
N GLY A 92 -18.84 -14.15 15.18
CA GLY A 92 -19.98 -14.45 14.31
C GLY A 92 -19.68 -15.35 13.13
N GLU A 93 -18.41 -15.48 12.71
CA GLU A 93 -17.98 -16.41 11.65
C GLU A 93 -18.16 -17.89 12.05
N LYS A 94 -18.25 -18.17 13.36
CA LYS A 94 -18.48 -19.53 13.88
C LYS A 94 -19.95 -19.72 14.20
N LEU A 95 -20.65 -20.57 13.45
CA LEU A 95 -22.06 -20.89 13.68
C LEU A 95 -22.40 -21.22 15.13
N MET A 96 -21.53 -21.96 15.82
CA MET A 96 -21.67 -22.27 17.23
C MET A 96 -21.69 -21.01 18.13
N ASN A 97 -20.86 -20.02 17.84
CA ASN A 97 -20.84 -18.78 18.62
C ASN A 97 -22.05 -17.90 18.33
N ALA A 98 -22.46 -17.82 17.08
CA ALA A 98 -23.66 -17.08 16.67
C ALA A 98 -24.91 -17.63 17.38
N TRP A 99 -24.99 -18.94 17.58
CA TRP A 99 -26.14 -19.60 18.25
C TRP A 99 -26.03 -19.53 19.76
N PHE A 100 -24.87 -19.87 20.33
CA PHE A 100 -24.73 -20.05 21.78
C PHE A 100 -24.21 -18.82 22.55
N LYS A 101 -23.64 -17.83 21.81
CA LYS A 101 -23.04 -16.62 22.42
C LYS A 101 -23.47 -15.33 21.71
N PRO A 102 -24.78 -15.06 21.52
CA PRO A 102 -25.25 -13.90 20.75
C PRO A 102 -24.80 -12.57 21.37
N LYS A 103 -24.70 -12.45 22.67
CA LYS A 103 -24.22 -11.23 23.35
C LYS A 103 -22.75 -10.93 23.01
N LEU A 104 -21.89 -11.94 23.01
CA LEU A 104 -20.48 -11.79 22.65
C LEU A 104 -20.31 -11.32 21.18
N VAL A 105 -21.10 -11.90 20.27
CA VAL A 105 -21.12 -11.50 18.85
C VAL A 105 -21.55 -10.04 18.72
N GLN A 106 -22.64 -9.66 19.40
CA GLN A 106 -23.18 -8.30 19.35
C GLN A 106 -22.19 -7.25 19.92
N GLU A 107 -21.54 -7.53 21.04
CA GLU A 107 -20.52 -6.65 21.63
C GLU A 107 -19.33 -6.46 20.69
N GLN A 108 -18.88 -7.54 20.06
CA GLN A 108 -17.78 -7.49 19.10
C GLN A 108 -18.14 -6.71 17.84
N GLU A 109 -19.33 -6.96 17.28
CA GLU A 109 -19.84 -6.20 16.13
C GLU A 109 -19.96 -4.70 16.43
N GLN A 110 -20.43 -4.35 17.62
CA GLN A 110 -20.53 -2.96 18.05
C GLN A 110 -19.17 -2.29 18.15
N THR A 111 -18.16 -3.00 18.68
CA THR A 111 -16.77 -2.51 18.75
C THR A 111 -16.18 -2.30 17.36
N ILE A 112 -16.37 -3.27 16.45
CA ILE A 112 -15.90 -3.17 15.08
C ILE A 112 -16.59 -2.02 14.35
N LYS A 113 -17.90 -1.86 14.53
CA LYS A 113 -18.68 -0.76 13.96
C LYS A 113 -18.19 0.60 14.44
N GLN A 114 -17.93 0.73 15.74
CA GLN A 114 -17.39 1.98 16.30
C GLN A 114 -16.03 2.31 15.68
N LYS A 115 -15.10 1.35 15.60
CA LYS A 115 -13.81 1.52 14.92
C LYS A 115 -13.99 1.92 13.46
N ALA A 116 -14.90 1.28 12.73
CA ALA A 116 -15.18 1.61 11.34
C ALA A 116 -15.71 3.05 11.18
N MET A 117 -16.58 3.52 12.07
CA MET A 117 -17.08 4.90 12.06
C MET A 117 -15.93 5.92 12.33
N GLU A 118 -15.02 5.60 13.24
CA GLU A 118 -13.83 6.43 13.50
C GLU A 118 -12.94 6.52 12.26
N VAL A 119 -12.73 5.41 11.54
CA VAL A 119 -12.00 5.37 10.27
C VAL A 119 -12.69 6.20 9.20
N ILE A 120 -14.01 6.06 9.03
CA ILE A 120 -14.82 6.84 8.09
C ILE A 120 -14.67 8.33 8.36
N LYS A 121 -14.75 8.73 9.64
CA LYS A 121 -14.54 10.13 10.07
C LYS A 121 -13.12 10.62 9.79
N PHE A 122 -12.11 9.79 10.09
CA PHE A 122 -10.72 10.11 9.83
C PHE A 122 -10.45 10.39 8.35
N LEU A 123 -11.08 9.64 7.45
CA LEU A 123 -10.95 9.74 5.99
C LEU A 123 -11.89 10.76 5.34
N ASN A 124 -12.69 11.50 6.13
CA ASN A 124 -13.72 12.43 5.65
C ASN A 124 -14.79 11.77 4.74
N LEU A 125 -15.09 10.49 4.97
CA LEU A 125 -16.08 9.73 4.21
C LEU A 125 -17.44 9.63 4.90
N THR A 126 -17.72 10.42 5.94
CA THR A 126 -18.96 10.33 6.75
C THR A 126 -20.21 10.48 5.90
N HIS A 127 -20.18 11.34 4.87
CA HIS A 127 -21.29 11.55 3.94
C HIS A 127 -21.56 10.35 3.00
N LEU A 128 -20.63 9.38 2.95
CA LEU A 128 -20.70 8.17 2.13
C LEU A 128 -20.84 6.89 2.98
N GLU A 129 -21.03 7.00 4.29
CA GLU A 129 -21.08 5.86 5.22
C GLU A 129 -22.02 4.74 4.73
N ARG A 130 -23.20 5.12 4.24
CA ARG A 130 -24.25 4.20 3.76
C ARG A 130 -24.28 4.02 2.25
N GLU A 131 -23.38 4.69 1.51
CA GLU A 131 -23.27 4.55 0.06
C GLU A 131 -22.67 3.20 -0.29
N LEU A 132 -23.13 2.57 -1.36
CA LEU A 132 -22.53 1.34 -1.89
C LEU A 132 -21.13 1.64 -2.41
N ALA A 133 -20.17 0.79 -2.07
CA ALA A 133 -18.78 0.98 -2.49
C ALA A 133 -18.61 0.96 -4.02
N GLY A 134 -19.52 0.27 -4.73
CA GLY A 134 -19.55 0.29 -6.19
C GLY A 134 -19.76 1.68 -6.78
N ASN A 135 -20.50 2.56 -6.11
CA ASN A 135 -20.85 3.91 -6.56
C ASN A 135 -19.76 4.96 -6.27
N LEU A 136 -18.74 4.59 -5.53
CA LEU A 136 -17.65 5.49 -5.17
C LEU A 136 -16.79 5.85 -6.40
N SER A 137 -16.32 7.10 -6.45
CA SER A 137 -15.29 7.49 -7.40
C SER A 137 -13.98 6.74 -7.17
N GLY A 138 -13.11 6.64 -8.18
CA GLY A 138 -11.84 5.91 -8.06
C GLY A 138 -10.97 6.33 -6.88
N GLY A 139 -10.92 7.63 -6.56
CA GLY A 139 -10.15 8.07 -5.41
C GLY A 139 -10.85 7.85 -4.06
N GLN A 140 -12.20 7.87 -4.00
CA GLN A 140 -12.95 7.48 -2.80
C GLN A 140 -12.75 5.98 -2.51
N LYS A 141 -12.67 5.14 -3.56
CA LYS A 141 -12.31 3.73 -3.44
C LYS A 141 -10.92 3.57 -2.84
N LYS A 142 -9.94 4.37 -3.28
CA LYS A 142 -8.58 4.36 -2.71
C LYS A 142 -8.55 4.83 -1.24
N LEU A 143 -9.39 5.80 -0.86
CA LEU A 143 -9.56 6.18 0.55
C LEU A 143 -10.19 5.06 1.36
N LEU A 144 -11.22 4.39 0.84
CA LEU A 144 -11.83 3.23 1.49
C LEU A 144 -10.81 2.10 1.68
N GLU A 145 -9.97 1.84 0.69
CA GLU A 145 -8.91 0.84 0.77
C GLU A 145 -7.86 1.20 1.83
N LEU A 146 -7.45 2.48 1.90
CA LEU A 146 -6.61 2.95 2.99
C LEU A 146 -7.30 2.75 4.35
N GLY A 147 -8.60 3.01 4.44
CA GLY A 147 -9.41 2.75 5.64
C GLY A 147 -9.40 1.28 6.05
N ARG A 148 -9.42 0.38 5.10
CA ARG A 148 -9.30 -1.06 5.39
C ARG A 148 -7.98 -1.41 6.08
N THR A 149 -6.88 -0.73 5.76
CA THR A 149 -5.61 -0.94 6.49
C THR A 149 -5.69 -0.47 7.94
N MET A 150 -6.55 0.52 8.24
CA MET A 150 -6.77 1.02 9.60
C MET A 150 -7.66 0.10 10.44
N MET A 151 -8.48 -0.74 9.83
CA MET A 151 -9.31 -1.71 10.55
C MET A 151 -8.51 -2.85 11.16
N VAL A 152 -7.30 -3.08 10.69
CA VAL A 152 -6.32 -4.03 11.22
C VAL A 152 -5.13 -3.26 11.79
N ASP A 153 -4.33 -3.89 12.64
CA ASP A 153 -3.14 -3.25 13.21
C ASP A 153 -1.98 -3.25 12.22
N ALA A 154 -2.20 -2.58 11.07
CA ALA A 154 -1.18 -2.45 10.03
C ALA A 154 0.02 -1.68 10.57
N LYS A 155 1.23 -2.20 10.31
CA LYS A 155 2.51 -1.60 10.69
C LYS A 155 3.29 -1.11 9.48
N VAL A 156 3.18 -1.87 8.38
CA VAL A 156 3.82 -1.56 7.11
C VAL A 156 2.79 -1.69 6.00
N VAL A 157 2.64 -0.64 5.20
CA VAL A 157 1.70 -0.61 4.08
C VAL A 157 2.47 -0.34 2.79
N LEU A 158 2.38 -1.28 1.86
CA LEU A 158 2.91 -1.16 0.51
C LEU A 158 1.83 -0.55 -0.39
N LEU A 159 2.10 0.62 -0.95
CA LEU A 159 1.18 1.38 -1.80
C LEU A 159 1.66 1.32 -3.27
N ASP A 160 0.80 0.86 -4.16
CA ASP A 160 1.14 0.72 -5.58
C ASP A 160 0.29 1.68 -6.42
N GLU A 161 0.93 2.69 -7.01
CA GLU A 161 0.34 3.68 -7.92
C GLU A 161 -0.90 4.39 -7.33
N VAL A 162 -0.75 5.00 -6.16
CA VAL A 162 -1.81 5.73 -5.45
C VAL A 162 -2.37 6.89 -6.27
N ALA A 163 -1.48 7.60 -6.99
CA ALA A 163 -1.85 8.76 -7.78
C ALA A 163 -2.56 8.42 -9.11
N ALA A 164 -2.44 7.16 -9.59
CA ALA A 164 -2.98 6.77 -10.87
C ALA A 164 -4.52 6.89 -10.93
N GLY A 165 -5.04 7.64 -11.91
CA GLY A 165 -6.47 7.81 -12.13
C GLY A 165 -7.22 8.63 -11.07
N VAL A 166 -6.50 9.34 -10.20
CA VAL A 166 -7.09 10.16 -9.13
C VAL A 166 -7.00 11.65 -9.50
N ASN A 167 -8.09 12.39 -9.34
CA ASN A 167 -8.06 13.83 -9.52
C ASN A 167 -7.23 14.52 -8.41
N ARG A 168 -6.74 15.74 -8.69
CA ARG A 168 -5.83 16.48 -7.80
C ARG A 168 -6.41 16.75 -6.40
N THR A 169 -7.70 17.00 -6.30
CA THR A 169 -8.36 17.28 -5.02
C THR A 169 -8.33 16.05 -4.12
N LEU A 170 -8.73 14.91 -4.66
CA LEU A 170 -8.80 13.67 -3.93
C LEU A 170 -7.40 13.08 -3.64
N LEU A 171 -6.44 13.32 -4.55
CA LEU A 171 -5.05 12.97 -4.28
C LEU A 171 -4.48 13.74 -3.08
N LYS A 172 -4.87 15.01 -2.89
CA LYS A 172 -4.53 15.78 -1.69
C LYS A 172 -5.14 15.16 -0.41
N GLU A 173 -6.38 14.69 -0.47
CA GLU A 173 -7.02 14.03 0.68
C GLU A 173 -6.33 12.69 1.03
N ILE A 174 -6.00 11.88 0.03
CA ILE A 174 -5.23 10.65 0.21
C ILE A 174 -3.86 10.96 0.82
N SER A 175 -3.15 11.96 0.28
CA SER A 175 -1.85 12.40 0.80
C SER A 175 -1.93 12.81 2.27
N LYS A 176 -2.92 13.62 2.63
CA LYS A 176 -3.15 14.04 4.02
C LYS A 176 -3.41 12.84 4.93
N ALA A 177 -4.23 11.89 4.48
CA ALA A 177 -4.53 10.69 5.25
C ALA A 177 -3.27 9.85 5.49
N ILE A 178 -2.44 9.61 4.45
CA ILE A 178 -1.17 8.89 4.57
C ILE A 178 -0.21 9.60 5.55
N LEU A 179 -0.03 10.91 5.40
CA LEU A 179 0.84 11.71 6.30
C LEU A 179 0.36 11.67 7.75
N ARG A 180 -0.96 11.76 7.97
CA ARG A 180 -1.54 11.66 9.32
C ARG A 180 -1.35 10.28 9.91
N LEU A 181 -1.59 9.20 9.17
CA LEU A 181 -1.36 7.83 9.61
C LEU A 181 0.12 7.60 9.97
N ASN A 182 1.03 8.11 9.16
CA ASN A 182 2.45 8.03 9.45
C ASN A 182 2.82 8.79 10.72
N LYS A 183 2.42 10.07 10.82
CA LYS A 183 2.81 10.97 11.91
C LYS A 183 2.10 10.66 13.24
N GLU A 184 0.78 10.39 13.19
CA GLU A 184 -0.06 10.26 14.38
C GLU A 184 -0.13 8.80 14.89
N GLN A 185 -0.01 7.83 13.99
CA GLN A 185 -0.16 6.41 14.32
C GLN A 185 1.08 5.56 14.05
N GLY A 186 2.18 6.16 13.56
CA GLY A 186 3.47 5.51 13.39
C GLY A 186 3.52 4.49 12.24
N TYR A 187 2.60 4.58 11.28
CA TYR A 187 2.62 3.71 10.10
C TYR A 187 3.91 3.88 9.31
N THR A 188 4.40 2.79 8.76
CA THR A 188 5.48 2.78 7.77
C THR A 188 4.87 2.59 6.40
N PHE A 189 5.19 3.46 5.45
CA PHE A 189 4.73 3.34 4.08
C PHE A 189 5.91 3.10 3.14
N CYS A 190 5.72 2.21 2.18
CA CYS A 190 6.57 2.10 1.00
C CYS A 190 5.69 2.21 -0.23
N MET A 191 5.98 3.15 -1.12
CA MET A 191 5.14 3.38 -2.29
C MET A 191 5.91 3.33 -3.60
N ILE A 192 5.29 2.68 -4.59
CA ILE A 192 5.72 2.74 -5.99
C ILE A 192 4.91 3.83 -6.66
N GLU A 193 5.59 4.78 -7.29
CA GLU A 193 4.96 5.87 -8.03
C GLU A 193 5.79 6.28 -9.24
N HIS A 194 5.10 6.89 -10.20
CA HIS A 194 5.71 7.45 -11.40
C HIS A 194 5.70 8.98 -11.42
N ASP A 195 4.87 9.60 -10.58
CA ASP A 195 4.80 11.05 -10.41
C ASP A 195 5.89 11.52 -9.43
N ILE A 196 6.97 12.08 -9.98
CA ILE A 196 8.11 12.59 -9.20
C ILE A 196 7.68 13.74 -8.29
N ASP A 197 6.71 14.57 -8.69
CA ASP A 197 6.21 15.66 -7.86
C ASP A 197 5.41 15.15 -6.66
N PHE A 198 4.68 14.06 -6.85
CA PHE A 198 3.99 13.39 -5.75
C PHE A 198 5.01 12.77 -4.78
N ILE A 199 5.97 12.00 -5.29
CA ILE A 199 7.05 11.40 -4.49
C ILE A 199 7.84 12.46 -3.72
N SER A 200 8.17 13.58 -4.35
CA SER A 200 8.96 14.65 -3.70
C SER A 200 8.27 15.27 -2.49
N ARG A 201 6.95 15.28 -2.50
CA ARG A 201 6.15 15.82 -1.38
C ARG A 201 5.86 14.80 -0.29
N MET A 202 5.93 13.52 -0.60
CA MET A 202 5.47 12.46 0.27
C MET A 202 6.59 11.63 0.88
N CYS A 203 7.68 11.41 0.15
CA CYS A 203 8.66 10.37 0.46
C CYS A 203 10.02 10.92 0.86
N ASN A 204 10.57 10.29 1.89
CA ASN A 204 11.97 10.40 2.29
C ASN A 204 12.34 9.14 3.10
N PRO A 205 13.29 8.31 2.62
CA PRO A 205 14.07 8.43 1.38
C PRO A 205 13.31 8.02 0.12
N VAL A 206 13.95 8.23 -1.03
CA VAL A 206 13.56 7.70 -2.34
C VAL A 206 14.60 6.70 -2.81
N ILE A 207 14.14 5.54 -3.21
CA ILE A 207 14.95 4.44 -3.77
C ILE A 207 14.70 4.40 -5.27
N VAL A 208 15.76 4.43 -6.06
CA VAL A 208 15.69 4.31 -7.51
C VAL A 208 16.08 2.89 -7.91
N MET A 209 15.20 2.22 -8.64
CA MET A 209 15.48 0.90 -9.20
C MET A 209 15.75 0.97 -10.70
N SER A 210 16.76 0.24 -11.15
CA SER A 210 17.08 0.01 -12.56
C SER A 210 17.51 -1.43 -12.77
N GLU A 211 17.06 -2.07 -13.83
CA GLU A 211 17.47 -3.43 -14.25
C GLU A 211 17.39 -4.49 -13.14
N GLY A 212 16.37 -4.38 -12.29
CA GLY A 212 16.12 -5.35 -11.22
C GLY A 212 16.93 -5.12 -9.94
N SER A 213 17.73 -4.06 -9.85
CA SER A 213 18.57 -3.73 -8.70
C SER A 213 18.31 -2.31 -8.18
N VAL A 214 18.79 -2.01 -6.96
CA VAL A 214 18.83 -0.64 -6.44
C VAL A 214 19.98 0.10 -7.12
N LEU A 215 19.65 1.17 -7.83
CA LEU A 215 20.62 2.05 -8.48
C LEU A 215 21.11 3.15 -7.52
N PHE A 216 20.17 3.75 -6.78
CA PHE A 216 20.46 4.87 -5.88
C PHE A 216 19.43 4.94 -4.77
N GLU A 217 19.83 5.44 -3.60
CA GLU A 217 18.96 5.78 -2.48
C GLU A 217 19.38 7.12 -1.90
N GLY A 218 18.43 8.03 -1.71
CA GLY A 218 18.71 9.35 -1.15
C GLY A 218 17.47 10.22 -1.03
N THR A 219 17.68 11.52 -0.81
CA THR A 219 16.62 12.52 -0.87
C THR A 219 16.18 12.75 -2.32
N VAL A 220 15.04 13.39 -2.51
CA VAL A 220 14.55 13.70 -3.86
C VAL A 220 15.50 14.62 -4.61
N GLU A 221 16.13 15.57 -3.91
CA GLU A 221 17.11 16.50 -4.47
C GLU A 221 18.35 15.74 -4.99
N GLU A 222 18.86 14.81 -4.19
CA GLU A 222 19.99 13.95 -4.57
C GLU A 222 19.62 13.05 -5.77
N VAL A 223 18.43 12.47 -5.78
CA VAL A 223 17.92 11.66 -6.89
C VAL A 223 17.82 12.47 -8.17
N LYS A 224 17.30 13.72 -8.12
CA LYS A 224 17.17 14.59 -9.29
C LYS A 224 18.50 15.07 -9.86
N SER A 225 19.55 15.15 -9.05
CA SER A 225 20.89 15.58 -9.45
C SER A 225 21.84 14.43 -9.81
N ASN A 226 21.44 13.19 -9.56
CA ASN A 226 22.29 12.02 -9.81
C ASN A 226 22.34 11.67 -11.30
N GLU A 227 23.53 11.73 -11.90
CA GLU A 227 23.75 11.47 -13.33
C GLU A 227 23.32 10.05 -13.74
N GLN A 228 23.63 9.04 -12.94
CA GLN A 228 23.24 7.65 -13.23
C GLN A 228 21.72 7.46 -13.25
N VAL A 229 21.02 8.15 -12.34
CA VAL A 229 19.56 8.15 -12.33
C VAL A 229 19.02 8.80 -13.60
N ILE A 230 19.53 9.98 -13.97
CA ILE A 230 19.12 10.68 -15.18
C ILE A 230 19.33 9.82 -16.42
N GLU A 231 20.50 9.19 -16.55
CA GLU A 231 20.83 8.30 -17.66
C GLU A 231 19.89 7.08 -17.72
N SER A 232 19.52 6.49 -16.58
CA SER A 232 18.61 5.33 -16.52
C SER A 232 17.22 5.64 -17.09
N TYR A 233 16.79 6.90 -17.03
CA TYR A 233 15.54 7.36 -17.64
C TYR A 233 15.67 7.82 -19.08
N LEU A 234 16.83 8.40 -19.46
CA LEU A 234 17.11 8.92 -20.80
C LEU A 234 17.61 7.84 -21.77
N GLY A 235 18.43 6.90 -21.32
CA GLY A 235 19.03 5.85 -22.14
C GLY A 235 18.02 4.97 -22.88
N ARG A 236 16.83 4.76 -22.31
CA ARG A 236 15.74 4.04 -22.98
C ARG A 236 15.01 4.82 -24.07
N ARG A 237 15.14 6.16 -24.13
CA ARG A 237 14.57 6.97 -25.22
C ARG A 237 15.38 6.92 -26.51
N THR A 238 16.67 6.61 -26.42
CA THR A 238 17.56 6.52 -27.60
C THR A 238 17.44 5.18 -28.33
N ASP A 239 17.11 4.10 -27.65
CA ASP A 239 16.99 2.77 -28.29
C ASP A 239 15.72 2.61 -29.14
N ILE A 240 14.65 3.35 -28.84
CA ILE A 240 13.40 3.32 -29.63
C ILE A 240 13.60 4.04 -31.02
N LYS A 241 14.60 4.92 -31.17
CA LYS A 241 14.85 5.62 -32.44
C LYS A 241 15.82 4.88 -33.37
N LYS A 242 16.51 3.84 -32.93
CA LYS A 242 17.45 3.07 -33.74
C LYS A 242 16.90 1.76 -34.33
N GLY A 243 15.67 1.39 -34.02
CA GLY A 243 15.00 0.16 -34.49
C GLY A 243 14.03 0.35 -35.65
N GLY A 244 14.08 1.48 -36.36
CA GLY A 244 13.23 1.78 -37.51
C GLY A 244 14.07 2.15 -38.73
N ASN A 245 14.59 1.17 -39.40
CA ASN A 245 14.98 1.20 -40.84
C ASN A 245 14.73 -0.18 -41.43
#